data_4cf93b00de9b891717d4c675ace4b002
#
_entry.id   4cf93b00de9b891717d4c675ace4b002
#
_cell.length_a   1.000
_cell.length_b   1.000
_cell.length_c   1.000
_cell.angle_alpha   90.00
_cell.angle_beta   90.00
_cell.angle_gamma   90.00
#
_symmetry.space_group_name_H-M   'P 1'
#
loop_
_entity.id
_entity.type
_entity.pdbx_description
1 polymer ?
#
loop_
_entity_poly.entity_id
_entity_poly.type
_entity_poly.pdbx_seq_one_letter_code
_entity_poly.pdbx_strand_id
1 'polypeptide(L)'
;MAIMAANPPPGTGVPGPRTPDALWLARPAGLDGPVFRQRPLERSVRDALLARAGAARGLAGPGAALSHSGSWVACGAGPALAVGVDMEWLRPRAVLRLARFSYSAEEAGWLAGLPIAQRLAAFHELWVLKEAAAKALRLPLLTALAQCRFRLQAGKLTGHLPGGVPWRAWVYAPREALRLAWLSLEPGALQPLGLEWLAGEAEPKPAGWPVVASGSS
;
A
#
# COMPACT_ATOMS: atom_id res chain seq x y z
N MET A 1 -1.66 -45.60 -42.96
CA MET A 1 -2.39 -44.35 -42.75
C MET A 1 -2.60 -44.17 -41.26
N ALA A 2 -1.79 -43.36 -40.59
CA ALA A 2 -1.90 -43.08 -39.16
C ALA A 2 -2.72 -41.79 -39.00
N ILE A 3 -3.82 -41.88 -38.27
CA ILE A 3 -4.68 -40.77 -37.93
C ILE A 3 -4.01 -40.02 -36.78
N MET A 4 -3.54 -38.81 -37.08
CA MET A 4 -3.08 -37.87 -36.04
C MET A 4 -4.26 -37.42 -35.20
N ALA A 5 -4.20 -37.76 -33.90
CA ALA A 5 -5.13 -37.22 -32.94
C ALA A 5 -4.84 -35.72 -32.72
N ALA A 6 -5.85 -34.88 -32.96
CA ALA A 6 -5.78 -33.44 -32.73
C ALA A 6 -5.70 -33.19 -31.20
N ASN A 7 -4.75 -32.35 -30.79
CA ASN A 7 -4.69 -31.85 -29.45
C ASN A 7 -5.98 -31.08 -29.08
N PRO A 8 -6.57 -31.29 -27.93
CA PRO A 8 -7.70 -30.50 -27.48
C PRO A 8 -7.28 -29.03 -27.29
N PRO A 9 -8.19 -28.07 -27.51
CA PRO A 9 -7.91 -26.64 -27.30
C PRO A 9 -7.58 -26.39 -25.82
N PRO A 10 -6.75 -25.37 -25.53
CA PRO A 10 -6.41 -25.03 -24.16
C PRO A 10 -7.69 -24.68 -23.40
N GLY A 11 -7.92 -25.39 -22.30
CA GLY A 11 -9.12 -25.27 -21.51
C GLY A 11 -9.34 -23.84 -21.04
N THR A 12 -10.57 -23.36 -21.26
CA THR A 12 -11.13 -22.20 -20.59
C THR A 12 -11.34 -22.54 -19.11
N GLY A 13 -10.24 -22.59 -18.35
CA GLY A 13 -10.30 -22.74 -16.91
C GLY A 13 -11.00 -21.49 -16.35
N VAL A 14 -12.20 -21.70 -15.82
CA VAL A 14 -12.84 -20.69 -14.97
C VAL A 14 -11.83 -20.38 -13.88
N PRO A 15 -11.38 -19.11 -13.73
CA PRO A 15 -10.45 -18.78 -12.65
C PRO A 15 -11.10 -19.16 -11.33
N GLY A 16 -10.45 -20.03 -10.57
CA GLY A 16 -10.88 -20.41 -9.24
C GLY A 16 -11.07 -19.17 -8.37
N PRO A 17 -11.77 -19.29 -7.22
CA PRO A 17 -12.02 -18.15 -6.35
C PRO A 17 -10.69 -17.47 -6.02
N ARG A 18 -10.56 -16.19 -6.39
CA ARG A 18 -9.36 -15.39 -6.12
C ARG A 18 -9.17 -15.27 -4.61
N THR A 19 -8.01 -15.61 -4.13
CA THR A 19 -7.64 -15.34 -2.75
C THR A 19 -7.68 -13.82 -2.54
N PRO A 20 -8.41 -13.31 -1.55
CA PRO A 20 -8.48 -11.87 -1.33
C PRO A 20 -7.10 -11.31 -1.01
N ASP A 21 -6.86 -10.10 -1.44
CA ASP A 21 -5.69 -9.34 -1.03
C ASP A 21 -5.71 -9.14 0.47
N ALA A 22 -4.56 -9.14 1.10
CA ALA A 22 -4.44 -9.01 2.54
C ALA A 22 -3.47 -7.90 2.93
N LEU A 23 -3.82 -7.20 3.98
CA LEU A 23 -3.02 -6.12 4.54
C LEU A 23 -2.99 -6.31 6.06
N TRP A 24 -1.80 -6.36 6.62
CA TRP A 24 -1.56 -6.53 8.06
C TRP A 24 -0.84 -5.32 8.62
N LEU A 25 -1.17 -4.99 9.86
CA LEU A 25 -0.50 -3.99 10.64
C LEU A 25 -0.05 -4.61 11.96
N ALA A 26 1.15 -4.30 12.39
CA ALA A 26 1.69 -4.74 13.66
C ALA A 26 2.39 -3.62 14.39
N ARG A 27 2.23 -3.60 15.71
CA ARG A 27 3.04 -2.81 16.62
C ARG A 27 3.71 -3.77 17.59
N PRO A 28 5.00 -4.10 17.39
CA PRO A 28 5.70 -4.96 18.33
C PRO A 28 5.76 -4.35 19.71
N ALA A 29 5.52 -5.14 20.74
CA ALA A 29 5.71 -4.73 22.11
C ALA A 29 7.19 -4.38 22.38
N GLY A 30 7.46 -3.38 23.23
CA GLY A 30 8.83 -3.00 23.62
C GLY A 30 9.57 -2.09 22.65
N LEU A 31 8.90 -1.51 21.65
CA LEU A 31 9.50 -0.56 20.70
C LEU A 31 9.50 0.90 21.17
N ASP A 32 9.31 1.17 22.45
CA ASP A 32 9.31 2.54 23.00
C ASP A 32 10.73 3.09 23.27
N GLY A 33 11.77 2.42 22.77
CA GLY A 33 13.17 2.80 22.91
C GLY A 33 13.78 3.54 21.70
N PRO A 34 15.07 3.89 21.78
CA PRO A 34 15.77 4.54 20.67
C PRO A 34 15.76 3.71 19.37
N VAL A 35 15.61 4.37 18.25
CA VAL A 35 15.45 3.76 16.89
C VAL A 35 16.51 2.69 16.57
N PHE A 36 17.75 2.85 17.02
CA PHE A 36 18.83 1.88 16.75
C PHE A 36 18.65 0.54 17.47
N ARG A 37 17.86 0.48 18.55
CA ARG A 37 17.54 -0.77 19.28
C ARG A 37 16.30 -1.47 18.70
N GLN A 38 15.57 -0.82 17.83
CA GLN A 38 14.29 -1.31 17.28
C GLN A 38 14.49 -2.23 16.06
N ARG A 39 15.58 -2.06 15.29
CA ARG A 39 15.86 -2.81 14.05
C ARG A 39 15.79 -4.34 14.14
N PRO A 40 16.25 -5.01 15.22
CA PRO A 40 16.09 -6.46 15.34
C PRO A 40 14.64 -6.89 15.51
N LEU A 41 13.86 -6.13 16.31
CA LEU A 41 12.43 -6.38 16.54
C LEU A 41 11.61 -6.12 15.28
N GLU A 42 11.91 -5.04 14.55
CA GLU A 42 11.31 -4.75 13.24
C GLU A 42 11.56 -5.91 12.25
N ARG A 43 12.76 -6.46 12.22
CA ARG A 43 13.07 -7.62 11.37
C ARG A 43 12.28 -8.86 11.77
N SER A 44 12.22 -9.19 13.05
CA SER A 44 11.46 -10.33 13.54
C SER A 44 9.97 -10.22 13.20
N VAL A 45 9.38 -9.04 13.40
CA VAL A 45 7.97 -8.78 13.05
C VAL A 45 7.77 -8.84 11.54
N ARG A 46 8.67 -8.25 10.76
CA ARG A 46 8.65 -8.35 9.31
C ARG A 46 8.64 -9.80 8.85
N ASP A 47 9.54 -10.62 9.39
CA ASP A 47 9.69 -12.02 8.99
C ASP A 47 8.45 -12.83 9.40
N ALA A 48 7.86 -12.57 10.56
CA ALA A 48 6.58 -13.14 10.99
C ALA A 48 5.41 -12.73 10.08
N LEU A 49 5.34 -11.46 9.69
CA LEU A 49 4.34 -10.96 8.75
C LEU A 49 4.49 -11.59 7.37
N LEU A 50 5.71 -11.71 6.87
CA LEU A 50 5.99 -12.36 5.58
C LEU A 50 5.66 -13.85 5.61
N ALA A 51 6.01 -14.56 6.71
CA ALA A 51 5.68 -15.97 6.89
C ALA A 51 4.15 -16.16 6.92
N ARG A 52 3.42 -15.29 7.63
CA ARG A 52 1.95 -15.33 7.66
C ARG A 52 1.34 -15.03 6.29
N ALA A 53 1.87 -14.05 5.57
CA ALA A 53 1.45 -13.73 4.21
C ALA A 53 1.67 -14.92 3.27
N GLY A 54 2.81 -15.60 3.37
CA GLY A 54 3.12 -16.81 2.62
C GLY A 54 2.22 -17.99 3.00
N ALA A 55 2.01 -18.23 4.30
CA ALA A 55 1.17 -19.31 4.80
C ALA A 55 -0.31 -19.12 4.40
N ALA A 56 -0.84 -17.90 4.51
CA ALA A 56 -2.22 -17.60 4.17
C ALA A 56 -2.55 -17.81 2.68
N ARG A 57 -1.53 -17.83 1.82
CA ARG A 57 -1.69 -17.88 0.36
C ARG A 57 -1.12 -19.12 -0.32
N GLY A 58 -0.47 -20.00 0.43
CA GLY A 58 0.26 -21.11 -0.18
C GLY A 58 1.37 -20.65 -1.15
N LEU A 59 1.81 -19.39 -1.03
CA LEU A 59 2.73 -18.75 -1.94
C LEU A 59 4.08 -18.51 -1.26
N ALA A 60 5.07 -19.24 -1.67
CA ALA A 60 6.46 -18.80 -1.60
C ALA A 60 6.71 -17.86 -2.81
N GLY A 61 6.24 -16.62 -2.77
CA GLY A 61 6.31 -15.77 -3.96
C GLY A 61 6.41 -14.26 -3.67
N PRO A 62 6.85 -13.46 -4.66
CA PRO A 62 7.32 -12.08 -4.52
C PRO A 62 6.23 -11.02 -4.32
N GLY A 63 4.99 -11.39 -4.04
CA GLY A 63 3.85 -10.48 -3.96
C GLY A 63 3.64 -9.79 -2.61
N ALA A 64 4.65 -9.71 -1.74
CA ALA A 64 4.53 -9.01 -0.47
C ALA A 64 5.33 -7.70 -0.46
N ALA A 65 4.70 -6.64 0.04
CA ALA A 65 5.32 -5.34 0.27
C ALA A 65 5.28 -4.98 1.75
N LEU A 66 6.31 -4.29 2.20
CA LEU A 66 6.49 -3.90 3.59
C LEU A 66 6.70 -2.39 3.71
N SER A 67 6.20 -1.83 4.79
CA SER A 67 6.54 -0.49 5.25
C SER A 67 6.60 -0.44 6.77
N HIS A 68 7.32 0.54 7.29
CA HIS A 68 7.39 0.82 8.72
C HIS A 68 7.42 2.32 8.96
N SER A 69 6.76 2.77 10.01
CA SER A 69 6.84 4.17 10.47
C SER A 69 6.71 4.22 11.99
N GLY A 70 7.71 4.79 12.65
CA GLY A 70 7.84 4.69 14.10
C GLY A 70 7.96 3.25 14.55
N SER A 71 7.12 2.83 15.50
CA SER A 71 7.06 1.45 16.01
C SER A 71 6.09 0.54 15.22
N TRP A 72 5.57 0.99 14.11
CA TRP A 72 4.57 0.24 13.35
C TRP A 72 5.16 -0.39 12.09
N VAL A 73 4.72 -1.59 11.78
CA VAL A 73 5.07 -2.32 10.55
C VAL A 73 3.78 -2.69 9.83
N ALA A 74 3.72 -2.41 8.53
CA ALA A 74 2.66 -2.84 7.65
C ALA A 74 3.19 -3.83 6.62
N CYS A 75 2.42 -4.88 6.35
CA CYS A 75 2.68 -5.85 5.29
C CYS A 75 1.44 -5.98 4.42
N GLY A 76 1.60 -5.79 3.12
CA GLY A 76 0.58 -6.06 2.14
C GLY A 76 0.99 -7.24 1.26
N ALA A 77 0.05 -8.11 0.94
CA ALA A 77 0.27 -9.18 -0.01
C ALA A 77 -0.93 -9.31 -0.96
N GLY A 78 -0.65 -9.59 -2.21
CA GLY A 78 -1.63 -9.78 -3.27
C GLY A 78 -1.27 -10.97 -4.16
N PRO A 79 -2.22 -11.55 -4.89
CA PRO A 79 -1.93 -12.56 -5.91
C PRO A 79 -1.10 -11.96 -7.04
N ALA A 80 -1.10 -10.64 -7.17
CA ALA A 80 -0.34 -9.92 -8.17
C ALA A 80 1.15 -9.86 -7.83
N LEU A 81 1.95 -9.87 -8.88
CA LEU A 81 3.41 -9.76 -8.82
C LEU A 81 3.90 -8.40 -8.33
N ALA A 82 3.03 -7.41 -8.23
CA ALA A 82 3.40 -6.03 -7.93
C ALA A 82 2.38 -5.34 -7.00
N VAL A 83 2.63 -5.47 -5.71
CA VAL A 83 1.94 -4.76 -4.65
C VAL A 83 2.91 -3.80 -3.97
N GLY A 84 2.45 -2.61 -3.67
CA GLY A 84 3.16 -1.65 -2.85
C GLY A 84 2.37 -1.28 -1.61
N VAL A 85 3.07 -1.15 -0.50
CA VAL A 85 2.51 -0.68 0.77
C VAL A 85 3.42 0.40 1.32
N ASP A 86 2.82 1.49 1.77
CA ASP A 86 3.54 2.50 2.52
C ASP A 86 2.71 3.07 3.66
N MET A 87 3.40 3.50 4.71
CA MET A 87 2.79 3.97 5.94
C MET A 87 3.60 5.10 6.54
N GLU A 88 2.91 6.18 6.97
CA GLU A 88 3.55 7.34 7.58
C GLU A 88 2.71 7.98 8.70
N TRP A 89 3.40 8.39 9.76
CA TRP A 89 2.83 9.26 10.76
C TRP A 89 2.75 10.70 10.25
N LEU A 90 1.64 11.36 10.54
CA LEU A 90 1.46 12.78 10.29
C LEU A 90 2.38 13.57 11.23
N ARG A 91 3.47 14.07 10.67
CA ARG A 91 4.42 14.91 11.43
C ARG A 91 4.35 16.34 10.91
N PRO A 92 4.33 17.36 11.77
CA PRO A 92 4.39 18.74 11.34
C PRO A 92 5.58 18.97 10.40
N ARG A 93 5.32 19.49 9.20
CA ARG A 93 6.32 19.74 8.14
C ARG A 93 5.93 20.99 7.35
N ALA A 94 6.90 21.57 6.67
CA ALA A 94 6.65 22.61 5.68
C ALA A 94 6.05 21.98 4.40
N VAL A 95 4.81 21.44 4.51
CA VAL A 95 4.19 20.58 3.48
C VAL A 95 4.14 21.21 2.10
N LEU A 96 3.84 22.51 1.98
CA LEU A 96 3.79 23.19 0.68
C LEU A 96 5.16 23.34 0.05
N ARG A 97 6.21 23.55 0.85
CA ARG A 97 7.59 23.59 0.35
C ARG A 97 8.03 22.21 -0.14
N LEU A 98 7.74 21.17 0.61
CA LEU A 98 8.05 19.80 0.22
C LEU A 98 7.26 19.37 -1.02
N ALA A 99 5.96 19.69 -1.09
CA ALA A 99 5.14 19.38 -2.24
C ALA A 99 5.66 20.06 -3.53
N ARG A 100 6.06 21.33 -3.46
CA ARG A 100 6.66 22.02 -4.61
C ARG A 100 7.96 21.40 -5.10
N PHE A 101 8.70 20.76 -4.22
CA PHE A 101 9.96 20.10 -4.56
C PHE A 101 9.76 18.68 -5.11
N SER A 102 8.76 17.94 -4.58
CA SER A 102 8.65 16.49 -4.80
C SER A 102 7.42 16.06 -5.59
N TYR A 103 6.40 16.91 -5.71
CA TYR A 103 5.14 16.59 -6.40
C TYR A 103 5.01 17.37 -7.72
N SER A 104 4.03 16.99 -8.53
CA SER A 104 3.71 17.77 -9.72
C SER A 104 3.18 19.16 -9.34
N ALA A 105 3.28 20.12 -10.27
CA ALA A 105 2.73 21.46 -10.06
C ALA A 105 1.22 21.44 -9.76
N GLU A 106 0.49 20.52 -10.39
CA GLU A 106 -0.95 20.33 -10.18
C GLU A 106 -1.26 19.84 -8.75
N GLU A 107 -0.54 18.82 -8.26
CA GLU A 107 -0.70 18.29 -6.90
C GLU A 107 -0.30 19.33 -5.84
N ALA A 108 0.81 20.04 -6.07
CA ALA A 108 1.25 21.12 -5.17
C ALA A 108 0.25 22.28 -5.14
N GLY A 109 -0.33 22.65 -6.30
CA GLY A 109 -1.38 23.65 -6.42
C GLY A 109 -2.67 23.22 -5.71
N TRP A 110 -3.08 21.96 -5.89
CA TRP A 110 -4.22 21.40 -5.17
C TRP A 110 -4.03 21.46 -3.65
N LEU A 111 -2.88 21.02 -3.13
CA LEU A 111 -2.56 21.12 -1.71
C LEU A 111 -2.57 22.56 -1.19
N ALA A 112 -2.07 23.51 -1.98
CA ALA A 112 -2.09 24.93 -1.61
C ALA A 112 -3.51 25.49 -1.54
N GLY A 113 -4.44 24.99 -2.33
CA GLY A 113 -5.85 25.39 -2.33
C GLY A 113 -6.66 24.82 -1.16
N LEU A 114 -6.15 23.81 -0.45
CA LEU A 114 -6.85 23.22 0.69
C LEU A 114 -6.82 24.13 1.92
N PRO A 115 -7.84 24.04 2.81
CA PRO A 115 -7.78 24.63 4.14
C PRO A 115 -6.52 24.17 4.89
N ILE A 116 -5.89 25.07 5.66
CA ILE A 116 -4.61 24.80 6.36
C ILE A 116 -4.68 23.52 7.19
N ALA A 117 -5.78 23.29 7.91
CA ALA A 117 -5.98 22.13 8.75
C ALA A 117 -5.97 20.79 7.99
N GLN A 118 -6.29 20.79 6.69
CA GLN A 118 -6.35 19.60 5.85
C GLN A 118 -5.03 19.29 5.14
N ARG A 119 -4.14 20.28 4.97
CA ARG A 119 -2.93 20.16 4.16
C ARG A 119 -1.98 19.07 4.63
N LEU A 120 -1.83 18.93 5.94
CA LEU A 120 -0.91 17.93 6.52
C LEU A 120 -1.37 16.51 6.21
N ALA A 121 -2.65 16.20 6.43
CA ALA A 121 -3.21 14.89 6.12
C ALA A 121 -3.14 14.60 4.62
N ALA A 122 -3.62 15.52 3.79
CA ALA A 122 -3.62 15.38 2.34
C ALA A 122 -2.21 15.20 1.74
N PHE A 123 -1.21 15.90 2.28
CA PHE A 123 0.19 15.70 1.89
C PHE A 123 0.65 14.27 2.18
N HIS A 124 0.37 13.74 3.39
CA HIS A 124 0.80 12.39 3.75
C HIS A 124 0.00 11.33 2.99
N GLU A 125 -1.25 11.56 2.64
CA GLU A 125 -2.05 10.69 1.79
C GLU A 125 -1.45 10.55 0.38
N LEU A 126 -1.03 11.64 -0.23
CA LEU A 126 -0.28 11.60 -1.49
C LEU A 126 1.09 10.95 -1.33
N TRP A 127 1.79 11.23 -0.23
CA TRP A 127 3.11 10.68 0.05
C TRP A 127 3.07 9.16 0.10
N VAL A 128 2.23 8.58 0.96
CA VAL A 128 2.14 7.12 1.10
C VAL A 128 1.67 6.44 -0.20
N LEU A 129 0.81 7.08 -0.99
CA LEU A 129 0.43 6.58 -2.32
C LEU A 129 1.62 6.52 -3.28
N LYS A 130 2.40 7.58 -3.34
CA LYS A 130 3.56 7.64 -4.23
C LYS A 130 4.68 6.69 -3.81
N GLU A 131 4.91 6.52 -2.51
CA GLU A 131 5.83 5.51 -1.99
C GLU A 131 5.32 4.08 -2.24
N ALA A 132 4.03 3.82 -2.05
CA ALA A 132 3.44 2.54 -2.42
C ALA A 132 3.57 2.26 -3.94
N ALA A 133 3.33 3.27 -4.78
CA ALA A 133 3.53 3.17 -6.22
C ALA A 133 5.01 2.92 -6.59
N ALA A 134 5.94 3.60 -5.93
CA ALA A 134 7.38 3.38 -6.11
C ALA A 134 7.76 1.91 -5.85
N LYS A 135 7.26 1.35 -4.75
CA LYS A 135 7.50 -0.05 -4.37
C LYS A 135 6.88 -1.03 -5.38
N ALA A 136 5.61 -0.81 -5.77
CA ALA A 136 4.92 -1.66 -6.73
C ALA A 136 5.60 -1.64 -8.11
N LEU A 137 6.00 -0.47 -8.58
CA LEU A 137 6.66 -0.27 -9.87
C LEU A 137 8.17 -0.55 -9.82
N ARG A 138 8.75 -0.77 -8.63
CA ARG A 138 10.20 -0.89 -8.40
C ARG A 138 11.00 0.32 -8.93
N LEU A 139 10.43 1.51 -8.78
CA LEU A 139 11.06 2.76 -9.19
C LEU A 139 11.82 3.40 -8.01
N PRO A 140 12.90 4.14 -8.31
CA PRO A 140 13.49 5.04 -7.32
C PRO A 140 12.44 6.03 -6.80
N LEU A 141 12.47 6.34 -5.50
CA LEU A 141 11.46 7.19 -4.87
C LEU A 141 11.31 8.54 -5.58
N LEU A 142 12.40 9.23 -5.88
CA LEU A 142 12.34 10.54 -6.55
C LEU A 142 11.69 10.46 -7.93
N THR A 143 11.91 9.37 -8.66
CA THR A 143 11.24 9.12 -9.94
C THR A 143 9.74 8.93 -9.76
N ALA A 144 9.33 8.14 -8.78
CA ALA A 144 7.91 7.91 -8.49
C ALA A 144 7.22 9.19 -8.01
N LEU A 145 7.87 9.99 -7.15
CA LEU A 145 7.35 11.28 -6.69
C LEU A 145 7.05 12.23 -7.86
N ALA A 146 7.92 12.24 -8.88
CA ALA A 146 7.77 13.10 -10.05
C ALA A 146 6.77 12.55 -11.09
N GLN A 147 6.74 11.23 -11.30
CA GLN A 147 6.02 10.61 -12.42
C GLN A 147 4.66 9.99 -12.05
N CYS A 148 4.51 9.45 -10.83
CA CYS A 148 3.22 9.00 -10.35
C CYS A 148 2.39 10.20 -9.91
N ARG A 149 1.23 10.40 -10.52
CA ARG A 149 0.34 11.54 -10.24
C ARG A 149 -0.96 11.04 -9.68
N PHE A 150 -1.41 11.64 -8.58
CA PHE A 150 -2.65 11.28 -7.93
C PHE A 150 -3.47 12.53 -7.57
N ARG A 151 -4.78 12.37 -7.60
CA ARG A 151 -5.73 13.39 -7.17
C ARG A 151 -6.74 12.75 -6.22
N LEU A 152 -6.86 13.33 -5.03
CA LEU A 152 -7.86 12.92 -4.04
C LEU A 152 -8.96 13.98 -4.00
N GLN A 153 -10.19 13.56 -4.20
CA GLN A 153 -11.34 14.47 -4.13
C GLN A 153 -12.55 13.71 -3.58
N ALA A 154 -13.09 14.16 -2.46
CA ALA A 154 -14.28 13.60 -1.83
C ALA A 154 -14.21 12.07 -1.64
N GLY A 155 -13.07 11.55 -1.17
CA GLY A 155 -12.84 10.11 -0.96
C GLY A 155 -12.54 9.32 -2.24
N LYS A 156 -12.61 9.95 -3.40
CA LYS A 156 -12.26 9.34 -4.69
C LYS A 156 -10.81 9.62 -5.03
N LEU A 157 -10.11 8.59 -5.44
CA LEU A 157 -8.74 8.65 -5.92
C LEU A 157 -8.73 8.43 -7.44
N THR A 158 -8.12 9.35 -8.15
CA THR A 158 -7.80 9.21 -9.58
C THR A 158 -6.32 9.46 -9.78
N GLY A 159 -5.76 9.02 -10.89
CA GLY A 159 -4.33 9.25 -11.10
C GLY A 159 -3.78 8.55 -12.32
N HIS A 160 -2.48 8.69 -12.46
CA HIS A 160 -1.71 8.14 -13.57
C HIS A 160 -0.39 7.59 -13.07
N LEU A 161 -0.05 6.38 -13.51
CA LEU A 161 1.27 5.77 -13.34
C LEU A 161 2.06 5.83 -14.65
N PRO A 162 3.40 5.88 -14.57
CA PRO A 162 4.26 5.83 -15.75
C PRO A 162 3.92 4.63 -16.66
N GLY A 163 3.92 4.87 -17.97
CA GLY A 163 3.61 3.83 -18.97
C GLY A 163 2.14 3.44 -19.06
N GLY A 164 1.22 4.16 -18.40
CA GLY A 164 -0.20 3.84 -18.42
C GLY A 164 -0.53 2.50 -17.75
N VAL A 165 0.30 2.06 -16.81
CA VAL A 165 0.11 0.79 -16.11
C VAL A 165 -1.19 0.84 -15.32
N PRO A 166 -2.11 -0.13 -15.47
CA PRO A 166 -3.33 -0.19 -14.68
C PRO A 166 -3.01 -0.39 -13.20
N TRP A 167 -3.84 0.21 -12.35
CA TRP A 167 -3.63 0.15 -10.91
C TRP A 167 -4.95 0.22 -10.14
N ARG A 168 -4.93 -0.25 -8.89
CA ARG A 168 -5.91 0.02 -7.85
C ARG A 168 -5.22 0.38 -6.55
N ALA A 169 -5.80 1.29 -5.80
CA ALA A 169 -5.24 1.71 -4.54
C ALA A 169 -6.32 2.09 -3.51
N TRP A 170 -5.95 1.95 -2.25
CA TRP A 170 -6.72 2.40 -1.09
C TRP A 170 -5.80 3.12 -0.13
N VAL A 171 -6.28 4.23 0.41
CA VAL A 171 -5.63 4.97 1.48
C VAL A 171 -6.47 4.83 2.74
N TYR A 172 -5.83 4.46 3.81
CA TYR A 172 -6.44 4.22 5.10
C TYR A 172 -5.94 5.20 6.15
N ALA A 173 -6.77 5.49 7.14
CA ALA A 173 -6.41 6.16 8.38
C ALA A 173 -6.58 5.20 9.57
N PRO A 174 -5.64 4.26 9.79
CA PRO A 174 -5.74 3.30 10.89
C PRO A 174 -5.79 3.98 12.26
N ARG A 175 -5.17 5.15 12.36
CA ARG A 175 -5.20 6.09 13.48
C ARG A 175 -5.38 7.50 12.94
N GLU A 176 -5.83 8.43 13.79
CA GLU A 176 -6.00 9.84 13.40
C GLU A 176 -4.73 10.41 12.77
N ALA A 177 -3.59 10.15 13.38
CA ALA A 177 -2.29 10.65 12.93
C ALA A 177 -1.49 9.65 12.08
N LEU A 178 -2.08 8.58 11.54
CA LEU A 178 -1.40 7.58 10.72
C LEU A 178 -2.07 7.44 9.37
N ARG A 179 -1.29 7.43 8.30
CA ARG A 179 -1.76 7.11 6.94
C ARG A 179 -1.07 5.86 6.44
N LEU A 180 -1.81 5.07 5.72
CA LEU A 180 -1.36 3.83 5.10
C LEU A 180 -1.94 3.74 3.70
N ALA A 181 -1.11 3.46 2.70
CA ALA A 181 -1.56 3.16 1.35
C ALA A 181 -1.25 1.71 0.99
N TRP A 182 -2.17 1.10 0.28
CA TRP A 182 -1.98 -0.15 -0.43
C TRP A 182 -2.28 0.08 -1.91
N LEU A 183 -1.39 -0.35 -2.79
CA LEU A 183 -1.51 -0.21 -4.23
C LEU A 183 -1.16 -1.53 -4.91
N SER A 184 -2.00 -1.94 -5.85
CA SER A 184 -1.77 -3.10 -6.74
C SER A 184 -1.77 -2.66 -8.19
N LEU A 185 -0.89 -3.26 -8.97
CA LEU A 185 -0.86 -3.12 -10.42
C LEU A 185 -1.78 -4.13 -11.13
N GLU A 186 -2.62 -4.83 -10.40
CA GLU A 186 -3.62 -5.73 -10.94
C GLU A 186 -4.96 -5.01 -11.10
N PRO A 187 -5.52 -4.92 -12.33
CA PRO A 187 -6.78 -4.21 -12.58
C PRO A 187 -7.98 -4.80 -11.83
N GLY A 188 -7.92 -6.11 -11.56
CA GLY A 188 -8.96 -6.85 -10.83
C GLY A 188 -8.73 -6.95 -9.32
N ALA A 189 -7.75 -6.23 -8.76
CA ALA A 189 -7.48 -6.28 -7.33
C ALA A 189 -8.71 -5.86 -6.50
N LEU A 190 -9.03 -6.67 -5.50
CA LEU A 190 -10.10 -6.38 -4.55
C LEU A 190 -9.53 -5.54 -3.39
N GLN A 191 -10.41 -4.81 -2.72
CA GLN A 191 -10.01 -4.16 -1.48
C GLN A 191 -9.47 -5.21 -0.51
N PRO A 192 -8.29 -4.99 0.09
CA PRO A 192 -7.75 -5.93 1.06
C PRO A 192 -8.74 -6.18 2.18
N LEU A 193 -9.13 -7.44 2.34
CA LEU A 193 -9.98 -7.88 3.42
C LEU A 193 -9.11 -8.32 4.59
N GLY A 194 -9.47 -7.89 5.77
CA GLY A 194 -8.85 -8.37 7.00
C GLY A 194 -7.53 -7.67 7.34
N LEU A 195 -7.68 -6.65 8.12
CA LEU A 195 -6.61 -6.01 8.83
C LEU A 195 -6.41 -6.79 10.12
N GLU A 196 -5.46 -7.69 10.10
CA GLU A 196 -5.09 -8.41 11.30
C GLU A 196 -3.97 -7.67 12.03
N TRP A 197 -4.24 -7.37 13.29
CA TRP A 197 -3.20 -7.00 14.22
C TRP A 197 -2.35 -8.23 14.53
N LEU A 198 -1.06 -8.15 14.29
CA LEU A 198 -0.13 -9.14 14.77
C LEU A 198 0.52 -8.62 16.04
N ALA A 199 0.21 -9.31 17.10
CA ALA A 199 0.88 -9.39 18.38
C ALA A 199 0.61 -8.33 19.47
N GLY A 200 0.44 -8.83 20.62
CA GLY A 200 0.84 -8.39 21.97
C GLY A 200 -0.12 -7.49 22.71
N GLU A 201 -0.85 -6.64 22.08
CA GLU A 201 -1.88 -5.83 22.72
C GLU A 201 -3.23 -6.14 22.09
N ALA A 202 -4.20 -6.56 22.91
CA ALA A 202 -5.59 -6.76 22.52
C ALA A 202 -6.25 -5.39 22.26
N GLU A 203 -5.86 -4.73 21.18
CA GLU A 203 -6.73 -3.68 20.66
C GLU A 203 -7.92 -4.33 19.97
N PRO A 204 -9.15 -3.85 20.24
CA PRO A 204 -10.34 -4.37 19.61
C PRO A 204 -10.12 -4.31 18.09
N LYS A 205 -10.38 -5.42 17.38
CA LYS A 205 -10.38 -5.47 15.93
C LYS A 205 -11.37 -4.41 15.44
N PRO A 206 -10.96 -3.28 14.89
CA PRO A 206 -11.92 -2.43 14.25
C PRO A 206 -12.51 -3.22 13.07
N ALA A 207 -13.79 -3.12 12.87
CA ALA A 207 -14.47 -3.69 11.71
C ALA A 207 -14.07 -2.93 10.43
N GLY A 208 -12.79 -3.00 10.08
CA GLY A 208 -12.18 -2.29 8.98
C GLY A 208 -11.58 -0.93 9.38
N TRP A 209 -10.48 -0.55 8.73
CA TRP A 209 -9.92 0.80 8.90
C TRP A 209 -10.70 1.79 8.04
N PRO A 210 -10.86 3.04 8.52
CA PRO A 210 -11.48 4.05 7.69
C PRO A 210 -10.72 4.21 6.38
N VAL A 211 -11.40 3.97 5.27
CA VAL A 211 -10.88 4.28 3.93
C VAL A 211 -11.07 5.77 3.71
N VAL A 212 -9.98 6.51 3.56
CA VAL A 212 -10.02 7.96 3.29
C VAL A 212 -10.07 8.26 1.80
N ALA A 213 -9.54 7.33 0.97
CA ALA A 213 -9.67 7.41 -0.49
C ALA A 213 -9.45 6.04 -1.14
N SER A 214 -10.12 5.81 -2.25
CA SER A 214 -9.91 4.63 -3.11
C SER A 214 -10.09 4.97 -4.57
N GLY A 215 -9.44 4.21 -5.46
CA GLY A 215 -9.56 4.44 -6.89
C GLY A 215 -8.79 3.42 -7.74
N SER A 216 -8.94 3.61 -9.05
CA SER A 216 -8.28 2.82 -10.09
C SER A 216 -7.99 3.70 -11.30
N SER A 217 -7.15 3.22 -12.19
CA SER A 217 -6.99 3.78 -13.53
C SER A 217 -8.16 3.41 -14.43
#